data_9885c624e67de21c7cf2549330f2d826
#
_entry.id   9885c624e67de21c7cf2549330f2d826
#
_cell.length_a   1.000
_cell.length_b   1.000
_cell.length_c   1.000
_cell.angle_alpha   90.00
_cell.angle_beta   90.00
_cell.angle_gamma   90.00
#
_symmetry.space_group_name_H-M   'P 1'
#
loop_
_entity.id
_entity.type
_entity.pdbx_description
1 polymer ?
#
loop_
_entity_poly.entity_id
_entity_poly.type
_entity_poly.pdbx_seq_one_letter_code
_entity_poly.pdbx_strand_id
1 'polypeptide(L)'
;EIHERLVGSEMCIRDSDMIDAFHGGLCHTLADTQYILTEYSHSSEYSFVYKMTREAIFAGYIPVIAHVERYECLSDISRIEDLQELGALIQVNADSVLGIDGRHFKRYTKKLLKAGLVDVIASDSHGTKERVCNMKKCYEYVAKKFGDDYAQEIMQTTPENIINGR
;
A
#
# COMPACT_ATOMS: atom_id res chain seq x y z
N GLU A 1 -16.32 -1.58 17.37
CA GLU A 1 -17.24 -1.30 16.21
C GLU A 1 -16.58 -0.46 15.10
N ILE A 2 -15.24 -0.54 14.92
CA ILE A 2 -14.53 0.12 13.80
C ILE A 2 -14.04 -0.92 12.77
N HIS A 3 -14.31 -2.20 12.97
CA HIS A 3 -13.73 -3.29 12.17
C HIS A 3 -14.53 -3.69 10.91
N GLU A 4 -15.64 -3.06 10.59
CA GLU A 4 -16.51 -3.51 9.49
C GLU A 4 -16.53 -2.59 8.25
N ARG A 5 -15.58 -1.67 8.09
CA ARG A 5 -15.66 -0.65 7.03
C ARG A 5 -14.37 -0.41 6.26
N LEU A 6 -13.50 -1.41 6.15
CA LEU A 6 -12.39 -1.36 5.23
C LEU A 6 -12.81 -2.08 3.95
N VAL A 7 -12.91 -1.37 2.86
CA VAL A 7 -12.93 -1.97 1.53
C VAL A 7 -11.58 -2.68 1.40
N GLY A 8 -11.58 -4.02 1.57
CA GLY A 8 -10.35 -4.79 1.54
C GLY A 8 -10.23 -5.91 2.56
N SER A 9 -11.15 -6.08 3.51
CA SER A 9 -11.10 -7.26 4.36
C SER A 9 -11.55 -8.50 3.60
N GLU A 10 -10.64 -9.42 3.38
CA GLU A 10 -10.70 -10.88 3.16
C GLU A 10 -12.00 -11.52 2.60
N MET A 11 -12.96 -10.78 2.09
CA MET A 11 -14.08 -11.34 1.36
C MET A 11 -13.71 -11.38 -0.12
N CYS A 12 -13.98 -12.52 -0.75
CA CYS A 12 -14.08 -12.65 -2.20
C CYS A 12 -15.19 -11.72 -2.72
N ILE A 13 -14.92 -10.42 -2.72
CA ILE A 13 -15.79 -9.44 -3.35
C ILE A 13 -15.69 -9.76 -4.85
N ARG A 14 -16.82 -9.97 -5.49
CA ARG A 14 -16.84 -10.16 -6.95
C ARG A 14 -16.34 -8.89 -7.60
N ASP A 15 -15.63 -9.04 -8.72
CA ASP A 15 -15.13 -7.91 -9.52
C ASP A 15 -16.20 -6.83 -9.74
N SER A 16 -17.45 -7.25 -10.00
CA SER A 16 -18.59 -6.37 -10.18
C SER A 16 -18.89 -5.49 -8.97
N ASP A 17 -18.82 -6.08 -7.77
CA ASP A 17 -19.22 -5.39 -6.54
C ASP A 17 -18.19 -4.28 -6.17
N MET A 18 -16.90 -4.51 -6.44
CA MET A 18 -15.86 -3.49 -6.28
C MET A 18 -16.06 -2.33 -7.27
N ILE A 19 -16.30 -2.65 -8.54
CA ILE A 19 -16.52 -1.64 -9.58
C ILE A 19 -17.78 -0.83 -9.26
N ASP A 20 -18.86 -1.49 -8.86
CA ASP A 20 -20.09 -0.83 -8.45
C ASP A 20 -19.88 0.06 -7.21
N ALA A 21 -19.05 -0.36 -6.25
CA ALA A 21 -18.68 0.45 -5.10
C ALA A 21 -17.88 1.70 -5.50
N PHE A 22 -16.92 1.57 -6.43
CA PHE A 22 -16.17 2.71 -6.95
C PHE A 22 -17.08 3.71 -7.66
N HIS A 23 -17.90 3.27 -8.59
CA HIS A 23 -18.79 4.14 -9.36
C HIS A 23 -19.99 4.64 -8.55
N GLY A 24 -20.42 3.91 -7.53
CA GLY A 24 -21.49 4.30 -6.61
C GLY A 24 -21.07 5.27 -5.50
N GLY A 25 -19.79 5.59 -5.38
CA GLY A 25 -19.27 6.44 -4.30
C GLY A 25 -19.38 5.79 -2.91
N LEU A 26 -19.40 4.46 -2.85
CA LEU A 26 -19.55 3.71 -1.60
C LEU A 26 -18.22 3.35 -0.94
N CYS A 27 -17.10 3.76 -1.53
CA CYS A 27 -15.78 3.52 -0.97
C CYS A 27 -15.52 4.43 0.23
N HIS A 28 -14.97 3.84 1.30
CA HIS A 28 -14.43 4.63 2.40
C HIS A 28 -13.07 5.18 2.02
N THR A 29 -12.96 6.50 2.04
CA THR A 29 -11.70 7.19 1.73
C THR A 29 -10.87 7.41 2.98
N LEU A 30 -9.57 7.59 2.80
CA LEU A 30 -8.65 7.96 3.88
C LEU A 30 -8.87 9.44 4.22
N ALA A 31 -9.24 9.72 5.48
CA ALA A 31 -9.47 11.07 6.00
C ALA A 31 -10.44 11.93 5.15
N ASP A 32 -11.47 11.31 4.56
CA ASP A 32 -12.46 11.99 3.70
C ASP A 32 -11.85 12.67 2.45
N THR A 33 -10.71 12.16 1.98
CA THR A 33 -10.02 12.64 0.77
C THR A 33 -10.36 11.77 -0.45
N GLN A 34 -9.63 11.94 -1.57
CA GLN A 34 -9.75 11.06 -2.74
C GLN A 34 -8.95 9.75 -2.62
N TYR A 35 -8.15 9.59 -1.58
CA TYR A 35 -7.33 8.39 -1.40
C TYR A 35 -8.12 7.24 -0.79
N ILE A 36 -7.93 6.03 -1.34
CA ILE A 36 -8.51 4.79 -0.82
C ILE A 36 -7.42 3.77 -0.53
N LEU A 37 -7.51 3.08 0.60
CA LEU A 37 -6.66 1.94 0.87
C LEU A 37 -7.23 0.72 0.15
N THR A 38 -6.44 0.10 -0.72
CA THR A 38 -6.83 -1.11 -1.45
C THR A 38 -5.98 -2.30 -1.02
N GLU A 39 -6.65 -3.39 -0.71
CA GLU A 39 -6.04 -4.65 -0.34
C GLU A 39 -6.59 -5.78 -1.22
N TYR A 40 -5.71 -6.67 -1.68
CA TYR A 40 -6.05 -7.77 -2.55
C TYR A 40 -5.68 -9.09 -1.88
N SER A 41 -6.25 -10.21 -2.35
CA SER A 41 -5.79 -11.53 -1.94
C SER A 41 -4.33 -11.75 -2.37
N HIS A 42 -3.54 -12.43 -1.54
CA HIS A 42 -2.15 -12.79 -1.88
C HIS A 42 -2.03 -13.57 -3.20
N SER A 43 -3.07 -14.32 -3.54
CA SER A 43 -3.17 -15.11 -4.77
C SER A 43 -3.86 -14.40 -5.94
N SER A 44 -4.14 -13.10 -5.81
CA SER A 44 -4.77 -12.34 -6.90
C SER A 44 -3.89 -12.34 -8.14
N GLU A 45 -4.52 -12.47 -9.30
CA GLU A 45 -3.83 -12.32 -10.58
C GLU A 45 -3.48 -10.85 -10.86
N TYR A 46 -2.34 -10.59 -11.50
CA TYR A 46 -1.93 -9.23 -11.84
C TYR A 46 -2.96 -8.48 -12.69
N SER A 47 -3.57 -9.16 -13.65
CA SER A 47 -4.63 -8.60 -14.50
C SER A 47 -5.82 -8.08 -13.69
N PHE A 48 -6.15 -8.74 -12.59
CA PHE A 48 -7.19 -8.30 -11.67
C PHE A 48 -6.76 -7.05 -10.89
N VAL A 49 -5.57 -7.07 -10.27
CA VAL A 49 -5.02 -5.92 -9.54
C VAL A 49 -4.95 -4.69 -10.44
N TYR A 50 -4.40 -4.84 -11.65
CA TYR A 50 -4.29 -3.76 -12.62
C TYR A 50 -5.65 -3.20 -13.04
N LYS A 51 -6.62 -4.10 -13.34
CA LYS A 51 -7.98 -3.70 -13.69
C LYS A 51 -8.63 -2.90 -12.57
N MET A 52 -8.59 -3.40 -11.32
CA MET A 52 -9.23 -2.73 -10.19
C MET A 52 -8.59 -1.38 -9.86
N THR A 53 -7.27 -1.29 -9.94
CA THR A 53 -6.53 -0.03 -9.80
C THR A 53 -6.98 1.00 -10.83
N ARG A 54 -7.09 0.58 -12.10
CA ARG A 54 -7.56 1.44 -13.18
C ARG A 54 -9.01 1.90 -12.99
N GLU A 55 -9.92 1.00 -12.60
CA GLU A 55 -11.33 1.35 -12.35
C GLU A 55 -11.49 2.32 -11.18
N ALA A 56 -10.69 2.15 -10.11
CA ALA A 56 -10.68 3.10 -8.99
C ALA A 56 -10.25 4.50 -9.45
N ILE A 57 -9.19 4.59 -10.26
CA ILE A 57 -8.70 5.85 -10.81
C ILE A 57 -9.74 6.51 -11.73
N PHE A 58 -10.39 5.73 -12.60
CA PHE A 58 -11.47 6.25 -13.45
C PHE A 58 -12.67 6.76 -12.65
N ALA A 59 -12.93 6.18 -11.48
CA ALA A 59 -13.97 6.65 -10.55
C ALA A 59 -13.54 7.91 -9.75
N GLY A 60 -12.32 8.40 -9.92
CA GLY A 60 -11.81 9.61 -9.27
C GLY A 60 -11.08 9.36 -7.94
N TYR A 61 -10.78 8.10 -7.61
CA TYR A 61 -9.99 7.75 -6.43
C TYR A 61 -8.50 7.61 -6.75
N ILE A 62 -7.67 7.78 -5.73
CA ILE A 62 -6.23 7.47 -5.79
C ILE A 62 -5.98 6.24 -4.90
N PRO A 63 -5.76 5.05 -5.48
CA PRO A 63 -5.51 3.84 -4.71
C PRO A 63 -4.15 3.89 -4.00
N VAL A 64 -4.12 3.62 -2.71
CA VAL A 64 -2.93 3.25 -1.94
C VAL A 64 -2.95 1.73 -1.82
N ILE A 65 -2.11 1.05 -2.60
CA ILE A 65 -2.07 -0.42 -2.62
C ILE A 65 -1.27 -0.90 -1.41
N ALA A 66 -1.95 -1.57 -0.47
CA ALA A 66 -1.37 -2.01 0.78
C ALA A 66 -0.38 -3.18 0.59
N HIS A 67 0.69 -3.19 1.39
CA HIS A 67 1.68 -4.26 1.56
C HIS A 67 1.99 -5.06 0.27
N VAL A 68 2.36 -4.33 -0.82
CA VAL A 68 2.57 -4.92 -2.16
C VAL A 68 3.59 -6.06 -2.17
N GLU A 69 4.50 -6.09 -1.20
CA GLU A 69 5.49 -7.15 -1.06
C GLU A 69 4.90 -8.52 -0.75
N ARG A 70 3.63 -8.58 -0.38
CA ARG A 70 2.91 -9.81 -0.05
C ARG A 70 2.21 -10.45 -1.24
N TYR A 71 2.09 -9.74 -2.37
CA TYR A 71 1.41 -10.27 -3.55
C TYR A 71 2.39 -10.97 -4.49
N GLU A 72 2.18 -12.26 -4.74
CA GLU A 72 3.00 -13.04 -5.65
C GLU A 72 3.02 -12.44 -7.06
N CYS A 73 1.89 -11.95 -7.51
CA CYS A 73 1.74 -11.34 -8.83
C CYS A 73 2.54 -10.04 -9.00
N LEU A 74 2.98 -9.39 -7.93
CA LEU A 74 3.79 -8.17 -7.92
C LEU A 74 5.28 -8.43 -7.66
N SER A 75 5.75 -9.68 -7.76
CA SER A 75 7.17 -10.04 -7.59
C SER A 75 8.09 -9.45 -8.67
N ASP A 76 7.54 -9.12 -9.83
CA ASP A 76 8.21 -8.36 -10.89
C ASP A 76 8.00 -6.85 -10.66
N ILE A 77 9.08 -6.10 -10.51
CA ILE A 77 9.01 -4.66 -10.23
C ILE A 77 8.41 -3.83 -11.37
N SER A 78 8.48 -4.31 -12.62
CA SER A 78 7.85 -3.62 -13.74
C SER A 78 6.34 -3.48 -13.57
N ARG A 79 5.71 -4.45 -12.89
CA ARG A 79 4.29 -4.39 -12.54
C ARG A 79 3.97 -3.34 -11.48
N ILE A 80 4.92 -3.04 -10.61
CA ILE A 80 4.80 -1.92 -9.65
C ILE A 80 4.91 -0.59 -10.41
N GLU A 81 5.86 -0.48 -11.35
CA GLU A 81 6.00 0.69 -12.21
C GLU A 81 4.72 0.96 -13.00
N ASP A 82 4.13 -0.06 -13.62
CA ASP A 82 2.84 0.05 -14.34
C ASP A 82 1.71 0.58 -13.42
N LEU A 83 1.64 0.15 -12.16
CA LEU A 83 0.62 0.61 -11.21
C LEU A 83 0.84 2.06 -10.78
N GLN A 84 2.11 2.49 -10.59
CA GLN A 84 2.44 3.90 -10.33
C GLN A 84 2.17 4.78 -11.54
N GLU A 85 2.46 4.31 -12.76
CA GLU A 85 2.13 5.04 -13.99
C GLU A 85 0.61 5.24 -14.17
N LEU A 86 -0.22 4.35 -13.65
CA LEU A 86 -1.67 4.57 -13.57
C LEU A 86 -2.05 5.67 -12.56
N GLY A 87 -1.21 5.97 -11.57
CA GLY A 87 -1.45 6.94 -10.52
C GLY A 87 -1.73 6.33 -9.14
N ALA A 88 -1.48 5.03 -8.94
CA ALA A 88 -1.58 4.40 -7.64
C ALA A 88 -0.35 4.70 -6.78
N LEU A 89 -0.52 4.74 -5.45
CA LEU A 89 0.56 4.79 -4.48
C LEU A 89 0.88 3.39 -3.95
N ILE A 90 2.16 3.12 -3.79
CA ILE A 90 2.69 1.82 -3.38
C ILE A 90 3.09 1.84 -1.91
N GLN A 91 2.43 1.01 -1.12
CA GLN A 91 2.72 0.89 0.30
C GLN A 91 3.40 -0.45 0.61
N VAL A 92 4.41 -0.41 1.49
CA VAL A 92 5.08 -1.59 2.05
C VAL A 92 5.07 -1.55 3.59
N ASN A 93 5.16 -2.72 4.22
CA ASN A 93 5.15 -2.83 5.67
C ASN A 93 6.53 -2.58 6.28
N ALA A 94 6.58 -1.85 7.40
CA ALA A 94 7.81 -1.55 8.15
C ALA A 94 8.53 -2.83 8.61
N ASP A 95 7.79 -3.85 9.05
CA ASP A 95 8.35 -5.12 9.51
C ASP A 95 8.97 -5.93 8.36
N SER A 96 8.40 -5.82 7.16
CA SER A 96 8.98 -6.37 5.94
C SER A 96 10.30 -5.68 5.58
N VAL A 97 10.36 -4.34 5.66
CA VAL A 97 11.58 -3.54 5.43
C VAL A 97 12.68 -3.91 6.43
N LEU A 98 12.34 -4.05 7.69
CA LEU A 98 13.29 -4.45 8.75
C LEU A 98 13.70 -5.93 8.65
N GLY A 99 12.87 -6.76 8.03
CA GLY A 99 13.07 -8.22 7.88
C GLY A 99 12.53 -9.02 9.06
N ILE A 100 11.67 -8.44 9.85
CA ILE A 100 10.93 -9.11 10.93
C ILE A 100 9.99 -10.16 10.32
N ASP A 101 9.30 -9.81 9.24
CA ASP A 101 8.42 -10.72 8.46
C ASP A 101 9.21 -11.79 7.65
N GLY A 102 10.53 -11.66 7.60
CA GLY A 102 11.39 -12.64 6.94
C GLY A 102 12.33 -12.06 5.87
N ARG A 103 13.35 -12.86 5.54
CA ARG A 103 14.43 -12.43 4.62
C ARG A 103 13.97 -12.20 3.18
N HIS A 104 12.92 -12.89 2.77
CA HIS A 104 12.37 -12.75 1.42
C HIS A 104 11.78 -11.36 1.24
N PHE A 105 10.87 -10.95 2.12
CA PHE A 105 10.24 -9.63 2.10
C PHE A 105 11.27 -8.51 2.24
N LYS A 106 12.23 -8.65 3.16
CA LYS A 106 13.33 -7.68 3.30
C LYS A 106 14.11 -7.47 1.99
N ARG A 107 14.42 -8.56 1.28
CA ARG A 107 15.15 -8.47 0.02
C ARG A 107 14.32 -7.78 -1.06
N TYR A 108 13.03 -8.08 -1.11
CA TYR A 108 12.14 -7.51 -2.09
C TYR A 108 11.86 -6.02 -1.80
N THR A 109 11.48 -5.65 -0.57
CA THR A 109 11.28 -4.24 -0.18
C THR A 109 12.55 -3.41 -0.37
N LYS A 110 13.72 -3.98 -0.08
CA LYS A 110 15.01 -3.30 -0.39
C LYS A 110 15.19 -3.04 -1.89
N LYS A 111 14.71 -3.94 -2.77
CA LYS A 111 14.76 -3.75 -4.23
C LYS A 111 13.85 -2.60 -4.64
N LEU A 112 12.61 -2.56 -4.10
CA LEU A 112 11.66 -1.48 -4.35
C LEU A 112 12.19 -0.12 -3.86
N LEU A 113 12.70 -0.05 -2.61
CA LEU A 113 13.28 1.17 -2.05
C LEU A 113 14.47 1.70 -2.87
N LYS A 114 15.32 0.80 -3.39
CA LYS A 114 16.44 1.20 -4.27
C LYS A 114 16.00 1.75 -5.62
N ALA A 115 14.86 1.27 -6.12
CA ALA A 115 14.28 1.71 -7.38
C ALA A 115 13.43 2.98 -7.23
N GLY A 116 13.17 3.45 -5.98
CA GLY A 116 12.29 4.59 -5.73
C GLY A 116 10.80 4.25 -5.93
N LEU A 117 10.43 2.98 -5.83
CA LEU A 117 9.09 2.47 -6.09
C LEU A 117 8.25 2.28 -4.82
N VAL A 118 8.57 3.00 -3.75
CA VAL A 118 7.80 2.99 -2.50
C VAL A 118 7.35 4.40 -2.21
N ASP A 119 6.04 4.61 -2.11
CA ASP A 119 5.44 5.90 -1.81
C ASP A 119 5.09 6.04 -0.32
N VAL A 120 4.77 4.92 0.34
CA VAL A 120 4.38 4.91 1.76
C VAL A 120 4.95 3.69 2.48
N ILE A 121 5.43 3.90 3.71
CA ILE A 121 5.68 2.81 4.65
C ILE A 121 4.68 2.90 5.79
N ALA A 122 3.97 1.80 6.07
CA ALA A 122 3.02 1.70 7.18
C ALA A 122 3.43 0.60 8.16
N SER A 123 2.88 0.66 9.38
CA SER A 123 3.18 -0.33 10.41
C SER A 123 2.46 -1.65 10.21
N ASP A 124 1.28 -1.63 9.63
CA ASP A 124 0.35 -2.77 9.57
C ASP A 124 0.18 -3.43 10.96
N SER A 125 0.12 -2.60 12.00
CA SER A 125 0.12 -3.03 13.39
C SER A 125 -1.28 -3.43 13.83
N HIS A 126 -1.44 -4.67 14.31
CA HIS A 126 -2.74 -5.22 14.74
C HIS A 126 -2.82 -5.49 16.25
N GLY A 127 -1.86 -5.00 17.04
CA GLY A 127 -1.86 -5.21 18.48
C GLY A 127 -0.67 -4.60 19.21
N THR A 128 -0.69 -4.72 20.53
CA THR A 128 0.37 -4.19 21.42
C THR A 128 1.41 -5.24 21.80
N LYS A 129 1.13 -6.53 21.58
CA LYS A 129 2.03 -7.63 21.95
C LYS A 129 2.59 -8.35 20.72
N GLU A 130 1.74 -8.62 19.74
CA GLU A 130 2.10 -9.17 18.45
C GLU A 130 1.96 -8.08 17.41
N ARG A 131 2.88 -7.98 16.43
CA ARG A 131 2.94 -6.90 15.43
C ARG A 131 2.98 -5.50 16.06
N VAL A 132 3.98 -5.28 16.89
CA VAL A 132 4.25 -3.97 17.55
C VAL A 132 4.69 -2.96 16.48
N CYS A 133 4.27 -1.71 16.64
CA CYS A 133 4.67 -0.63 15.75
C CYS A 133 6.18 -0.39 15.76
N ASN A 134 6.89 -0.72 14.70
CA ASN A 134 8.33 -0.55 14.53
C ASN A 134 8.70 0.65 13.64
N MET A 135 7.78 1.61 13.44
CA MET A 135 7.97 2.74 12.51
C MET A 135 9.24 3.54 12.78
N LYS A 136 9.57 3.85 14.05
CA LYS A 136 10.79 4.58 14.40
C LYS A 136 12.05 3.84 13.94
N LYS A 137 12.14 2.52 14.22
CA LYS A 137 13.29 1.71 13.78
C LYS A 137 13.38 1.63 12.27
N CYS A 138 12.22 1.57 11.60
CA CYS A 138 12.15 1.55 10.16
C CYS A 138 12.64 2.87 9.57
N TYR A 139 12.22 4.02 10.10
CA TYR A 139 12.71 5.33 9.70
C TYR A 139 14.24 5.41 9.81
N GLU A 140 14.80 5.08 10.98
CA GLU A 140 16.25 5.10 11.21
C GLU A 140 17.01 4.19 10.22
N TYR A 141 16.42 3.03 9.88
CA TYR A 141 17.00 2.12 8.89
C TYR A 141 16.97 2.70 7.47
N VAL A 142 15.82 3.25 7.05
CA VAL A 142 15.65 3.83 5.70
C VAL A 142 16.53 5.06 5.55
N ALA A 143 16.50 5.99 6.51
CA ALA A 143 17.32 7.19 6.52
C ALA A 143 18.82 6.87 6.40
N LYS A 144 19.30 5.90 7.17
CA LYS A 144 20.70 5.46 7.13
C LYS A 144 21.10 4.81 5.79
N LYS A 145 20.18 4.12 5.10
CA LYS A 145 20.48 3.30 3.92
C LYS A 145 20.17 3.96 2.59
N PHE A 146 19.16 4.82 2.57
CA PHE A 146 18.60 5.40 1.35
C PHE A 146 18.56 6.93 1.37
N GLY A 147 18.88 7.55 2.51
CA GLY A 147 18.87 9.00 2.71
C GLY A 147 17.69 9.46 3.57
N ASP A 148 17.95 10.52 4.35
CA ASP A 148 16.96 11.08 5.28
C ASP A 148 15.79 11.74 4.54
N ASP A 149 16.07 12.46 3.46
CA ASP A 149 15.05 13.11 2.64
C ASP A 149 14.03 12.09 2.09
N TYR A 150 14.53 10.93 1.60
CA TYR A 150 13.65 9.88 1.10
C TYR A 150 12.85 9.22 2.23
N ALA A 151 13.49 8.99 3.40
CA ALA A 151 12.77 8.45 4.56
C ALA A 151 11.66 9.41 5.02
N GLN A 152 11.94 10.71 5.05
CA GLN A 152 10.95 11.73 5.38
C GLN A 152 9.81 11.77 4.36
N GLU A 153 10.14 11.69 3.07
CA GLU A 153 9.15 11.69 2.00
C GLU A 153 8.13 10.55 2.19
N ILE A 154 8.58 9.30 2.22
CA ILE A 154 7.70 8.12 2.22
C ILE A 154 7.07 7.77 3.58
N MET A 155 7.56 8.34 4.70
CA MET A 155 7.06 8.04 6.04
C MET A 155 6.41 9.23 6.74
N GLN A 156 6.52 10.45 6.19
CA GLN A 156 5.94 11.67 6.77
C GLN A 156 5.20 12.49 5.70
N THR A 157 5.90 12.99 4.68
CA THR A 157 5.35 13.93 3.70
C THR A 157 4.22 13.32 2.88
N THR A 158 4.43 12.15 2.28
CA THR A 158 3.39 11.47 1.49
C THR A 158 2.19 11.07 2.36
N PRO A 159 2.35 10.45 3.55
CA PRO A 159 1.22 10.22 4.46
C PRO A 159 0.46 11.50 4.86
N GLU A 160 1.16 12.61 5.12
CA GLU A 160 0.53 13.90 5.40
C GLU A 160 -0.26 14.43 4.19
N ASN A 161 0.25 14.29 2.99
CA ASN A 161 -0.44 14.67 1.76
C ASN A 161 -1.71 13.85 1.55
N ILE A 162 -1.68 12.54 1.81
CA ILE A 162 -2.85 11.66 1.75
C ILE A 162 -3.93 12.15 2.71
N ILE A 163 -3.58 12.45 3.96
CA ILE A 163 -4.53 12.91 4.99
C ILE A 163 -5.10 14.28 4.65
N ASN A 164 -4.32 15.16 3.99
CA ASN A 164 -4.73 16.51 3.62
C ASN A 164 -5.33 16.62 2.21
N GLY A 165 -5.46 15.52 1.46
CA GLY A 165 -6.02 15.49 0.11
C GLY A 165 -5.19 16.23 -0.94
N ARG A 166 -3.86 16.18 -0.82
CA ARG A 166 -2.91 16.91 -1.69
C ARG A 166 -2.19 15.98 -2.63
#